data_dedf6db6e65416b793c370f7c971bbfd
#
_entry.id   dedf6db6e65416b793c370f7c971bbfd
#
_cell.length_a   1.000
_cell.length_b   1.000
_cell.length_c   1.000
_cell.angle_alpha   90.00
_cell.angle_beta   90.00
_cell.angle_gamma   90.00
#
_symmetry.space_group_name_H-M   'P 1'
#
loop_
_entity.id
_entity.type
_entity.pdbx_description
1 polymer ?
#
loop_
_entity_poly.entity_id
_entity_poly.type
_entity_poly.pdbx_seq_one_letter_code
_entity_poly.pdbx_strand_id
1 'polypeptide(L)'
;MQGSLVAGRYRLGDSIGSGGMGRVWRAHDEVLHRSVAIKELTAALYVSDSEQATLLARTRAEARAAARINHSAVVTVHDVLEHDGRPWIVMELVEGRSLADAVKDEERVAPREAARIGLWVLRALRAAHTAGVLHRDVKPGNVLLGRDGRVLLTDFGIAQIDGDTAITRTGEVVGSVDYLAPERVRGHDPGPASDLWALGATLYTAVEGTSPFRRTSPLTTMQAVVEEEAGEPRHAGPLAPVIGALLRKDPATRPDAARTEQMLAEAAEGRRPQAAQEYIPTRAVDAHVPLPYETRPEAAPRYPQGGATAVVPQPYGPAAAPRRRVRGRVIALVVVVAAIVGGGTAVLLQQGEERGGGTTAGPSPTVTSEPAPTETGKSESPGSLPEGWVRRTDPWGFSVVLPGDDWERVVFDEETRQVDYTPDGGNHFLRIAADDSPDFDDPYAHLSDLDQQIGRRLVDYQQQGLERGVYRDRESARLEYSWTALAKDTEFPGPRRAVDQMYISRGGTEYALYMSGPAEDWATTGEQFETLLKGWREP
;
A
#
# COMPACT_ATOMS: atom_id res chain seq x y z
N MET A 1 9.26 30.34 -15.39
CA MET A 1 8.33 29.75 -16.37
C MET A 1 7.16 30.66 -16.72
N GLN A 2 6.70 31.58 -15.86
CA GLN A 2 5.67 32.56 -16.22
C GLN A 2 6.09 33.38 -17.45
N GLY A 3 5.21 33.55 -18.45
CA GLY A 3 5.52 34.17 -19.71
C GLY A 3 6.16 33.28 -20.80
N SER A 4 6.64 32.07 -20.43
CA SER A 4 7.21 31.11 -21.39
C SER A 4 6.15 30.57 -22.35
N LEU A 5 6.60 30.24 -23.56
CA LEU A 5 5.75 29.69 -24.63
C LEU A 5 5.98 28.16 -24.72
N VAL A 6 5.02 27.38 -24.31
CA VAL A 6 5.05 25.90 -24.34
C VAL A 6 4.64 25.44 -25.74
N ALA A 7 5.45 24.55 -26.34
CA ALA A 7 5.26 23.99 -27.69
C ALA A 7 4.98 25.05 -28.79
N GLY A 8 5.48 26.28 -28.61
CA GLY A 8 5.28 27.37 -29.58
C GLY A 8 3.84 27.89 -29.68
N ARG A 9 2.94 27.50 -28.76
CA ARG A 9 1.49 27.78 -28.83
C ARG A 9 0.88 28.32 -27.55
N TYR A 10 1.26 27.79 -26.39
CA TYR A 10 0.59 28.09 -25.12
C TYR A 10 1.46 28.99 -24.25
N ARG A 11 1.04 30.23 -24.04
CA ARG A 11 1.74 31.18 -23.18
C ARG A 11 1.33 30.97 -21.73
N LEU A 12 2.28 30.59 -20.87
CA LEU A 12 2.04 30.35 -19.45
C LEU A 12 1.79 31.68 -18.71
N GLY A 13 0.72 31.71 -17.94
CA GLY A 13 0.41 32.73 -16.95
C GLY A 13 0.78 32.32 -15.53
N ASP A 14 -0.12 32.58 -14.59
CA ASP A 14 0.04 32.24 -13.18
C ASP A 14 -0.10 30.73 -12.93
N SER A 15 0.63 30.23 -11.93
CA SER A 15 0.37 28.88 -11.39
C SER A 15 -0.91 28.89 -10.59
N ILE A 16 -1.86 28.01 -10.92
CA ILE A 16 -3.18 27.89 -10.28
C ILE A 16 -3.28 26.64 -9.38
N GLY A 17 -2.27 25.76 -9.40
CA GLY A 17 -2.20 24.58 -8.54
C GLY A 17 -0.83 23.94 -8.59
N SER A 18 -0.46 23.27 -7.50
CA SER A 18 0.77 22.45 -7.41
C SER A 18 0.54 21.26 -6.50
N GLY A 19 1.17 20.12 -6.81
CA GLY A 19 1.10 18.89 -6.01
C GLY A 19 2.19 17.92 -6.40
N GLY A 20 2.25 16.76 -5.77
CA GLY A 20 3.29 15.75 -6.00
C GLY A 20 3.43 15.24 -7.44
N MET A 21 2.38 15.36 -8.26
CA MET A 21 2.38 14.94 -9.67
C MET A 21 2.78 16.04 -10.64
N GLY A 22 2.92 17.31 -10.18
CA GLY A 22 3.27 18.42 -11.04
C GLY A 22 2.59 19.74 -10.69
N ARG A 23 2.59 20.66 -11.65
CA ARG A 23 2.07 22.01 -11.50
C ARG A 23 1.02 22.29 -12.57
N VAL A 24 -0.04 23.00 -12.19
CA VAL A 24 -1.09 23.47 -13.10
C VAL A 24 -0.94 24.96 -13.32
N TRP A 25 -0.92 25.37 -14.56
CA TRP A 25 -0.76 26.74 -15.00
C TRP A 25 -2.02 27.22 -15.71
N ARG A 26 -2.43 28.46 -15.45
CA ARG A 26 -3.28 29.20 -16.39
C ARG A 26 -2.44 29.50 -17.62
N ALA A 27 -2.98 29.32 -18.83
CA ALA A 27 -2.28 29.65 -20.05
C ALA A 27 -3.21 30.25 -21.10
N HIS A 28 -2.62 30.94 -22.08
CA HIS A 28 -3.32 31.45 -23.25
C HIS A 28 -2.92 30.64 -24.49
N ASP A 29 -3.90 30.09 -25.19
CA ASP A 29 -3.73 29.45 -26.49
C ASP A 29 -3.65 30.54 -27.56
N GLU A 30 -2.43 30.81 -28.02
CA GLU A 30 -2.14 31.89 -29.01
C GLU A 30 -2.77 31.62 -30.39
N VAL A 31 -3.14 30.36 -30.70
CA VAL A 31 -3.76 29.95 -31.96
C VAL A 31 -5.27 30.06 -31.92
N LEU A 32 -5.89 29.59 -30.85
CA LEU A 32 -7.36 29.59 -30.70
C LEU A 32 -7.87 30.79 -29.88
N HIS A 33 -6.99 31.67 -29.40
CA HIS A 33 -7.29 32.90 -28.64
C HIS A 33 -8.23 32.62 -27.44
N ARG A 34 -7.92 31.59 -26.66
CA ARG A 34 -8.69 31.21 -25.47
C ARG A 34 -7.81 30.93 -24.25
N SER A 35 -8.36 31.09 -23.08
CA SER A 35 -7.70 30.66 -21.85
C SER A 35 -7.88 29.16 -21.65
N VAL A 36 -6.81 28.48 -21.20
CA VAL A 36 -6.76 27.04 -20.90
C VAL A 36 -6.04 26.81 -19.59
N ALA A 37 -6.21 25.65 -18.97
CA ALA A 37 -5.35 25.14 -17.92
C ALA A 37 -4.33 24.17 -18.55
N ILE A 38 -3.08 24.22 -18.09
CA ILE A 38 -2.04 23.29 -18.55
C ILE A 38 -1.38 22.65 -17.33
N LYS A 39 -1.42 21.34 -17.28
CA LYS A 39 -0.75 20.55 -16.23
C LYS A 39 0.61 20.08 -16.74
N GLU A 40 1.66 20.52 -16.06
CA GLU A 40 3.03 20.06 -16.22
C GLU A 40 3.25 18.82 -15.37
N LEU A 41 3.65 17.68 -15.95
CA LEU A 41 3.95 16.47 -15.20
C LEU A 41 5.44 16.41 -14.86
N THR A 42 5.79 16.71 -13.62
CA THR A 42 7.18 16.78 -13.16
C THR A 42 7.76 15.43 -12.75
N ALA A 43 6.94 14.40 -12.56
CA ALA A 43 7.39 13.05 -12.24
C ALA A 43 8.38 12.47 -13.29
N ALA A 44 8.26 12.91 -14.56
CA ALA A 44 9.18 12.54 -15.63
C ALA A 44 10.63 13.05 -15.43
N LEU A 45 10.87 14.00 -14.54
CA LEU A 45 12.23 14.53 -14.25
C LEU A 45 13.06 13.60 -13.36
N TYR A 46 12.42 12.64 -12.70
CA TYR A 46 13.04 11.76 -11.70
C TYR A 46 13.19 10.31 -12.17
N VAL A 47 12.99 10.05 -13.46
CA VAL A 47 13.09 8.71 -14.07
C VAL A 47 14.18 8.70 -15.14
N SER A 48 14.72 7.49 -15.45
CA SER A 48 15.72 7.32 -16.53
C SER A 48 15.14 7.60 -17.92
N ASP A 49 15.99 7.90 -18.92
CA ASP A 49 15.55 8.20 -20.28
C ASP A 49 14.65 7.11 -20.90
N SER A 50 14.92 5.84 -20.61
CA SER A 50 14.09 4.70 -21.07
C SER A 50 12.73 4.64 -20.40
N GLU A 51 12.66 4.96 -19.11
CA GLU A 51 11.42 5.03 -18.34
C GLU A 51 10.61 6.28 -18.74
N GLN A 52 11.29 7.38 -19.07
CA GLN A 52 10.66 8.61 -19.53
C GLN A 52 9.87 8.41 -20.83
N ALA A 53 10.45 7.69 -21.81
CA ALA A 53 9.75 7.36 -23.05
C ALA A 53 8.49 6.51 -22.78
N THR A 54 8.57 5.55 -21.87
CA THR A 54 7.45 4.70 -21.46
C THR A 54 6.37 5.52 -20.74
N LEU A 55 6.77 6.37 -19.79
CA LEU A 55 5.86 7.27 -19.06
C LEU A 55 5.14 8.22 -20.02
N LEU A 56 5.85 8.81 -20.97
CA LEU A 56 5.28 9.70 -21.98
C LEU A 56 4.26 8.97 -22.86
N ALA A 57 4.58 7.75 -23.33
CA ALA A 57 3.67 6.94 -24.13
C ALA A 57 2.38 6.59 -23.36
N ARG A 58 2.50 6.21 -22.06
CA ARG A 58 1.37 5.94 -21.17
C ARG A 58 0.54 7.20 -20.94
N THR A 59 1.15 8.30 -20.55
CA THR A 59 0.44 9.58 -20.34
C THR A 59 -0.36 9.97 -21.57
N ARG A 60 0.21 9.81 -22.77
CA ARG A 60 -0.50 10.06 -24.04
C ARG A 60 -1.68 9.11 -24.24
N ALA A 61 -1.53 7.82 -23.90
CA ALA A 61 -2.60 6.84 -24.04
C ALA A 61 -3.75 7.14 -23.07
N GLU A 62 -3.45 7.42 -21.80
CA GLU A 62 -4.42 7.75 -20.77
C GLU A 62 -5.14 9.07 -21.06
N ALA A 63 -4.42 10.11 -21.45
CA ALA A 63 -5.02 11.37 -21.82
C ALA A 63 -5.92 11.25 -23.08
N ARG A 64 -5.55 10.41 -24.07
CA ARG A 64 -6.45 10.10 -25.19
C ARG A 64 -7.69 9.34 -24.74
N ALA A 65 -7.57 8.48 -23.73
CA ALA A 65 -8.72 7.80 -23.14
C ALA A 65 -9.63 8.80 -22.41
N ALA A 66 -9.06 9.69 -21.59
CA ALA A 66 -9.79 10.76 -20.91
C ALA A 66 -10.46 11.72 -21.89
N ALA A 67 -9.81 12.07 -23.01
CA ALA A 67 -10.38 12.95 -24.05
C ALA A 67 -11.62 12.37 -24.76
N ARG A 68 -11.85 11.04 -24.65
CA ARG A 68 -13.10 10.40 -25.17
C ARG A 68 -14.29 10.56 -24.25
N ILE A 69 -14.07 11.00 -23.00
CA ILE A 69 -15.15 11.20 -22.05
C ILE A 69 -15.83 12.54 -22.37
N ASN A 70 -17.00 12.49 -22.96
CA ASN A 70 -17.79 13.69 -23.27
C ASN A 70 -18.95 13.83 -22.26
N HIS A 71 -18.75 14.62 -21.22
CA HIS A 71 -19.76 14.85 -20.18
C HIS A 71 -19.56 16.22 -19.50
N SER A 72 -20.64 16.93 -19.22
CA SER A 72 -20.60 18.29 -18.64
C SER A 72 -20.01 18.39 -17.23
N ALA A 73 -19.89 17.25 -16.53
CA ALA A 73 -19.25 17.15 -15.21
C ALA A 73 -17.81 16.62 -15.29
N VAL A 74 -17.19 16.54 -16.48
CA VAL A 74 -15.80 16.13 -16.68
C VAL A 74 -15.03 17.27 -17.30
N VAL A 75 -13.85 17.59 -16.74
CA VAL A 75 -12.96 18.58 -17.32
C VAL A 75 -12.46 18.08 -18.68
N THR A 76 -12.69 18.87 -19.72
CA THR A 76 -12.35 18.48 -21.09
C THR A 76 -10.84 18.55 -21.31
N VAL A 77 -10.22 17.45 -21.74
CA VAL A 77 -8.84 17.43 -22.22
C VAL A 77 -8.80 17.90 -23.67
N HIS A 78 -8.03 18.95 -23.95
CA HIS A 78 -7.94 19.57 -25.26
C HIS A 78 -6.75 19.09 -26.08
N ASP A 79 -5.61 18.85 -25.43
CA ASP A 79 -4.35 18.48 -26.10
C ASP A 79 -3.39 17.79 -25.12
N VAL A 80 -2.43 17.05 -25.66
CA VAL A 80 -1.32 16.45 -24.92
C VAL A 80 -0.04 16.67 -25.73
N LEU A 81 0.88 17.39 -25.14
CA LEU A 81 2.12 17.77 -25.80
C LEU A 81 3.34 17.35 -25.00
N GLU A 82 4.46 17.36 -25.68
CA GLU A 82 5.79 17.22 -25.09
C GLU A 82 6.54 18.55 -25.22
N HIS A 83 7.11 19.00 -24.12
CA HIS A 83 7.94 20.19 -24.09
C HIS A 83 9.01 20.02 -23.02
N ASP A 84 10.26 20.32 -23.36
CA ASP A 84 11.44 20.13 -22.51
C ASP A 84 11.56 18.72 -21.93
N GLY A 85 11.28 17.68 -22.75
CA GLY A 85 11.34 16.27 -22.36
C GLY A 85 10.25 15.84 -21.38
N ARG A 86 9.19 16.62 -21.19
CA ARG A 86 8.10 16.36 -20.24
C ARG A 86 6.74 16.35 -20.94
N PRO A 87 5.79 15.53 -20.45
CA PRO A 87 4.41 15.59 -20.91
C PRO A 87 3.68 16.79 -20.26
N TRP A 88 2.89 17.48 -21.08
CA TRP A 88 2.02 18.57 -20.70
C TRP A 88 0.61 18.28 -21.17
N ILE A 89 -0.37 18.46 -20.30
CA ILE A 89 -1.78 18.20 -20.60
C ILE A 89 -2.53 19.53 -20.64
N VAL A 90 -3.09 19.85 -21.79
CA VAL A 90 -3.92 21.04 -21.99
C VAL A 90 -5.38 20.67 -21.76
N MET A 91 -6.06 21.44 -20.89
CA MET A 91 -7.43 21.13 -20.50
C MET A 91 -8.27 22.41 -20.35
N GLU A 92 -9.58 22.24 -20.23
CA GLU A 92 -10.52 23.30 -19.90
C GLU A 92 -10.07 24.03 -18.63
N LEU A 93 -10.05 25.36 -18.70
CA LEU A 93 -9.84 26.18 -17.51
C LEU A 93 -11.17 26.36 -16.78
N VAL A 94 -11.26 25.83 -15.57
CA VAL A 94 -12.40 25.99 -14.69
C VAL A 94 -12.11 27.13 -13.72
N GLU A 95 -12.88 28.22 -13.84
CA GLU A 95 -12.82 29.33 -12.87
C GLU A 95 -13.60 28.95 -11.62
N GLY A 96 -12.91 28.72 -10.52
CA GLY A 96 -13.52 28.26 -9.28
C GLY A 96 -12.48 27.85 -8.25
N ARG A 97 -12.87 26.93 -7.37
CA ARG A 97 -12.01 26.32 -6.35
C ARG A 97 -12.22 24.81 -6.31
N SER A 98 -11.30 24.06 -5.72
CA SER A 98 -11.51 22.65 -5.46
C SER A 98 -12.46 22.44 -4.27
N LEU A 99 -13.05 21.25 -4.16
CA LEU A 99 -13.78 20.83 -2.96
C LEU A 99 -12.86 20.77 -1.73
N ALA A 100 -11.56 20.48 -1.93
CA ALA A 100 -10.57 20.53 -0.86
C ALA A 100 -10.41 21.96 -0.31
N ASP A 101 -10.32 22.96 -1.19
CA ASP A 101 -10.29 24.37 -0.79
C ASP A 101 -11.57 24.77 -0.07
N ALA A 102 -12.74 24.34 -0.57
CA ALA A 102 -14.01 24.61 0.09
C ALA A 102 -14.07 24.03 1.52
N VAL A 103 -13.62 22.79 1.70
CA VAL A 103 -13.53 22.15 3.04
C VAL A 103 -12.53 22.88 3.93
N LYS A 104 -11.40 23.31 3.38
CA LYS A 104 -10.38 24.05 4.15
C LYS A 104 -10.89 25.41 4.62
N ASP A 105 -11.63 26.13 3.76
CA ASP A 105 -12.11 27.48 4.04
C ASP A 105 -13.34 27.49 4.96
N GLU A 106 -14.23 26.50 4.80
CA GLU A 106 -15.54 26.45 5.47
C GLU A 106 -15.60 25.36 6.57
N GLU A 107 -14.47 24.65 6.82
CA GLU A 107 -14.36 23.48 7.69
C GLU A 107 -15.18 22.27 7.22
N ARG A 108 -16.36 22.49 6.64
CA ARG A 108 -17.30 21.46 6.19
C ARG A 108 -18.26 22.00 5.15
N VAL A 109 -18.73 21.10 4.29
CA VAL A 109 -19.80 21.38 3.32
C VAL A 109 -21.15 20.88 3.89
N ALA A 110 -22.21 21.65 3.70
CA ALA A 110 -23.53 21.23 4.14
C ALA A 110 -23.96 19.89 3.51
N PRO A 111 -24.58 18.94 4.25
CA PRO A 111 -24.87 17.59 3.74
C PRO A 111 -25.66 17.53 2.44
N ARG A 112 -26.64 18.40 2.26
CA ARG A 112 -27.43 18.48 1.01
C ARG A 112 -26.58 18.94 -0.17
N GLU A 113 -25.68 19.88 0.05
CA GLU A 113 -24.76 20.35 -0.98
C GLU A 113 -23.72 19.30 -1.32
N ALA A 114 -23.15 18.64 -0.30
CA ALA A 114 -22.25 17.51 -0.50
C ALA A 114 -22.92 16.36 -1.30
N ALA A 115 -24.21 16.10 -1.06
CA ALA A 115 -24.98 15.13 -1.84
C ALA A 115 -25.16 15.56 -3.30
N ARG A 116 -25.41 16.86 -3.57
CA ARG A 116 -25.47 17.39 -4.95
C ARG A 116 -24.13 17.30 -5.67
N ILE A 117 -23.04 17.65 -4.98
CA ILE A 117 -21.68 17.48 -5.50
C ILE A 117 -21.43 16.00 -5.83
N GLY A 118 -21.77 15.08 -4.91
CA GLY A 118 -21.66 13.65 -5.12
C GLY A 118 -22.42 13.12 -6.33
N LEU A 119 -23.63 13.66 -6.61
CA LEU A 119 -24.40 13.32 -7.82
C LEU A 119 -23.64 13.68 -9.11
N TRP A 120 -23.05 14.86 -9.18
CA TRP A 120 -22.30 15.29 -10.36
C TRP A 120 -21.02 14.46 -10.54
N VAL A 121 -20.27 14.21 -9.44
CA VAL A 121 -19.09 13.33 -9.47
C VAL A 121 -19.47 11.92 -9.91
N LEU A 122 -20.56 11.35 -9.39
CA LEU A 122 -21.03 10.03 -9.80
C LEU A 122 -21.39 9.96 -11.29
N ARG A 123 -22.04 10.99 -11.83
CA ARG A 123 -22.36 11.08 -13.26
C ARG A 123 -21.12 11.17 -14.12
N ALA A 124 -20.08 11.92 -13.67
CA ALA A 124 -18.77 11.95 -14.32
C ALA A 124 -18.12 10.57 -14.33
N LEU A 125 -18.12 9.86 -13.19
CA LEU A 125 -17.59 8.51 -13.08
C LEU A 125 -18.33 7.52 -13.99
N ARG A 126 -19.65 7.57 -14.05
CA ARG A 126 -20.46 6.72 -14.96
C ARG A 126 -20.13 6.97 -16.43
N ALA A 127 -19.95 8.22 -16.82
CA ALA A 127 -19.53 8.55 -18.19
C ALA A 127 -18.15 7.99 -18.52
N ALA A 128 -17.22 8.09 -17.58
CA ALA A 128 -15.88 7.52 -17.71
C ALA A 128 -15.91 5.98 -17.80
N HIS A 129 -16.63 5.32 -16.90
CA HIS A 129 -16.76 3.85 -16.88
C HIS A 129 -17.39 3.31 -18.17
N THR A 130 -18.37 4.04 -18.72
CA THR A 130 -18.98 3.70 -20.03
C THR A 130 -17.98 3.82 -21.17
N ALA A 131 -17.01 4.76 -21.07
CA ALA A 131 -15.92 4.91 -22.03
C ALA A 131 -14.75 3.93 -21.78
N GLY A 132 -14.88 3.03 -20.79
CA GLY A 132 -13.83 2.07 -20.39
C GLY A 132 -12.68 2.71 -19.60
N VAL A 133 -12.91 3.87 -18.97
CA VAL A 133 -11.90 4.60 -18.19
C VAL A 133 -12.28 4.58 -16.71
N LEU A 134 -11.35 4.16 -15.85
CA LEU A 134 -11.45 4.32 -14.39
C LEU A 134 -10.76 5.61 -13.98
N HIS A 135 -11.30 6.28 -12.95
CA HIS A 135 -10.68 7.52 -12.45
C HIS A 135 -9.44 7.24 -11.58
N ARG A 136 -9.53 6.27 -10.69
CA ARG A 136 -8.45 5.78 -9.81
C ARG A 136 -7.95 6.75 -8.72
N ASP A 137 -8.28 8.05 -8.79
CA ASP A 137 -7.82 9.09 -7.85
C ASP A 137 -8.92 10.10 -7.51
N VAL A 138 -10.14 9.62 -7.19
CA VAL A 138 -11.25 10.48 -6.74
C VAL A 138 -10.93 10.99 -5.33
N LYS A 139 -10.83 12.32 -5.20
CA LYS A 139 -10.57 13.00 -3.92
C LYS A 139 -11.06 14.45 -3.98
N PRO A 140 -11.21 15.16 -2.85
CA PRO A 140 -11.69 16.54 -2.84
C PRO A 140 -10.85 17.50 -3.71
N GLY A 141 -9.55 17.29 -3.82
CA GLY A 141 -8.66 18.11 -4.67
C GLY A 141 -8.95 17.99 -6.18
N ASN A 142 -9.54 16.87 -6.61
CA ASN A 142 -9.87 16.60 -8.01
C ASN A 142 -11.34 16.92 -8.35
N VAL A 143 -12.12 17.45 -7.40
CA VAL A 143 -13.50 17.92 -7.62
C VAL A 143 -13.48 19.45 -7.67
N LEU A 144 -13.78 20.03 -8.82
CA LEU A 144 -13.78 21.47 -9.05
C LEU A 144 -15.19 22.04 -8.93
N LEU A 145 -15.33 23.12 -8.17
CA LEU A 145 -16.55 23.88 -7.95
C LEU A 145 -16.44 25.18 -8.76
N GLY A 146 -17.04 25.20 -9.93
CA GLY A 146 -17.02 26.33 -10.85
C GLY A 146 -17.82 27.51 -10.31
N ARG A 147 -17.40 28.76 -10.60
CA ARG A 147 -18.16 29.98 -10.27
C ARG A 147 -19.47 30.05 -11.01
N ASP A 148 -19.61 29.31 -12.10
CA ASP A 148 -20.85 29.15 -12.88
C ASP A 148 -21.81 28.10 -12.29
N GLY A 149 -21.49 27.52 -11.12
CA GLY A 149 -22.28 26.51 -10.42
C GLY A 149 -22.07 25.07 -10.93
N ARG A 150 -21.19 24.85 -11.91
CA ARG A 150 -20.85 23.49 -12.35
C ARG A 150 -19.98 22.78 -11.31
N VAL A 151 -20.16 21.49 -11.20
CA VAL A 151 -19.25 20.58 -10.49
C VAL A 151 -18.58 19.68 -11.53
N LEU A 152 -17.25 19.70 -11.57
CA LEU A 152 -16.48 18.96 -12.56
C LEU A 152 -15.45 18.07 -11.86
N LEU A 153 -15.22 16.88 -12.42
CA LEU A 153 -14.18 15.97 -12.00
C LEU A 153 -12.99 16.09 -12.98
N THR A 154 -11.79 16.26 -12.44
CA THR A 154 -10.54 16.40 -13.20
C THR A 154 -9.56 15.29 -12.88
N ASP A 155 -8.46 15.19 -13.65
CA ASP A 155 -7.34 14.29 -13.39
C ASP A 155 -7.68 12.79 -13.45
N PHE A 156 -8.45 12.37 -14.46
CA PHE A 156 -8.72 10.97 -14.75
C PHE A 156 -7.42 10.21 -15.06
N GLY A 157 -6.95 9.41 -14.10
CA GLY A 157 -5.91 8.39 -14.24
C GLY A 157 -4.58 8.76 -14.94
N ILE A 158 -4.43 10.01 -15.39
CA ILE A 158 -3.43 10.49 -16.38
C ILE A 158 -1.97 10.45 -15.86
N ALA A 159 -1.74 9.98 -14.64
CA ALA A 159 -0.40 9.98 -14.06
C ALA A 159 -0.14 8.80 -13.11
N GLN A 160 -0.98 7.78 -13.11
CA GLN A 160 -0.74 6.59 -12.28
C GLN A 160 0.09 5.57 -13.05
N ILE A 161 1.26 5.24 -12.52
CA ILE A 161 2.09 4.13 -12.97
C ILE A 161 1.38 2.85 -12.55
N ASP A 162 0.90 2.05 -13.51
CA ASP A 162 0.33 0.73 -13.23
C ASP A 162 1.40 -0.14 -12.54
N GLY A 163 1.09 -0.61 -11.34
CA GLY A 163 1.95 -1.51 -10.57
C GLY A 163 2.59 -0.89 -9.32
N ASP A 164 2.56 0.43 -9.14
CA ASP A 164 3.05 1.05 -7.92
C ASP A 164 1.87 1.44 -7.01
N THR A 165 1.72 0.70 -5.93
CA THR A 165 1.17 1.25 -4.69
C THR A 165 1.82 2.62 -4.45
N ALA A 166 1.03 3.59 -4.10
CA ALA A 166 1.27 5.02 -3.93
C ALA A 166 2.56 5.49 -3.21
N ILE A 167 3.58 4.67 -3.12
CA ILE A 167 4.87 4.95 -2.48
C ILE A 167 5.88 5.25 -3.59
N THR A 168 6.32 6.49 -3.70
CA THR A 168 7.43 6.85 -4.57
C THR A 168 8.73 6.31 -4.02
N ARG A 169 9.73 6.17 -4.91
CA ARG A 169 11.13 5.84 -4.61
C ARG A 169 11.79 6.72 -3.55
N THR A 170 11.20 7.85 -3.20
CA THR A 170 11.66 8.78 -2.16
C THR A 170 11.00 8.56 -0.81
N GLY A 171 10.16 7.50 -0.64
CA GLY A 171 9.41 7.28 0.60
C GLY A 171 8.25 8.26 0.80
N GLU A 172 8.08 9.25 -0.10
CA GLU A 172 6.91 10.10 -0.12
C GLU A 172 5.78 9.42 -0.88
N VAL A 173 4.65 9.27 -0.22
CA VAL A 173 3.43 8.76 -0.86
C VAL A 173 2.91 9.80 -1.82
N VAL A 174 3.07 9.55 -3.13
CA VAL A 174 2.45 10.38 -4.17
C VAL A 174 0.99 10.00 -4.28
N GLY A 175 0.15 10.83 -3.76
CA GLY A 175 -1.30 10.64 -3.75
C GLY A 175 -1.85 10.47 -2.34
N SER A 176 -3.12 10.77 -2.18
CA SER A 176 -3.79 10.64 -0.89
C SER A 176 -4.22 9.21 -0.70
N VAL A 177 -3.46 8.41 0.03
CA VAL A 177 -3.84 7.04 0.44
C VAL A 177 -5.18 6.99 1.17
N ASP A 178 -5.60 8.10 1.74
CA ASP A 178 -6.86 8.27 2.46
C ASP A 178 -8.11 7.89 1.66
N TYR A 179 -8.02 7.94 0.32
CA TYR A 179 -9.13 7.68 -0.61
C TYR A 179 -8.97 6.37 -1.36
N LEU A 180 -7.87 5.64 -1.11
CA LEU A 180 -7.58 4.38 -1.77
C LEU A 180 -8.53 3.28 -1.27
N ALA A 181 -9.11 2.51 -2.19
CA ALA A 181 -10.02 1.43 -1.81
C ALA A 181 -9.28 0.22 -1.22
N PRO A 182 -9.87 -0.53 -0.25
CA PRO A 182 -9.21 -1.66 0.41
C PRO A 182 -8.69 -2.73 -0.55
N GLU A 183 -9.42 -3.03 -1.63
CA GLU A 183 -9.00 -3.97 -2.65
C GLU A 183 -7.74 -3.50 -3.39
N ARG A 184 -7.57 -2.19 -3.57
CA ARG A 184 -6.37 -1.62 -4.18
C ARG A 184 -5.16 -1.67 -3.24
N VAL A 185 -5.38 -1.41 -1.95
CA VAL A 185 -4.33 -1.58 -0.92
C VAL A 185 -3.86 -3.04 -0.88
N ARG A 186 -4.76 -3.99 -1.09
CA ARG A 186 -4.44 -5.43 -1.17
C ARG A 186 -3.82 -5.86 -2.51
N GLY A 187 -3.60 -4.94 -3.46
CA GLY A 187 -3.00 -5.23 -4.76
C GLY A 187 -3.93 -5.90 -5.76
N HIS A 188 -5.25 -5.82 -5.54
CA HIS A 188 -6.20 -6.29 -6.54
C HIS A 188 -6.42 -5.23 -7.63
N ASP A 189 -6.80 -5.69 -8.83
CA ASP A 189 -7.09 -4.80 -9.94
C ASP A 189 -8.22 -3.81 -9.60
N PRO A 190 -8.07 -2.52 -9.94
CA PRO A 190 -9.09 -1.53 -9.71
C PRO A 190 -10.32 -1.78 -10.59
N GLY A 191 -11.49 -1.52 -10.05
CA GLY A 191 -12.76 -1.57 -10.76
C GLY A 191 -13.63 -0.35 -10.49
N PRO A 192 -14.82 -0.24 -11.12
CA PRO A 192 -15.79 0.82 -10.84
C PRO A 192 -16.13 0.96 -9.35
N ALA A 193 -16.14 -0.16 -8.60
CA ALA A 193 -16.39 -0.17 -7.17
C ALA A 193 -15.30 0.55 -6.36
N SER A 194 -14.05 0.59 -6.85
CA SER A 194 -12.97 1.33 -6.22
C SER A 194 -13.17 2.85 -6.32
N ASP A 195 -13.66 3.35 -7.46
CA ASP A 195 -14.00 4.76 -7.65
C ASP A 195 -15.22 5.16 -6.78
N LEU A 196 -16.18 4.24 -6.57
CA LEU A 196 -17.32 4.46 -5.68
C LEU A 196 -16.91 4.51 -4.21
N TRP A 197 -15.95 3.70 -3.78
CA TRP A 197 -15.33 3.84 -2.45
C TRP A 197 -14.70 5.23 -2.29
N ALA A 198 -13.86 5.63 -3.24
CA ALA A 198 -13.18 6.93 -3.22
C ALA A 198 -14.17 8.10 -3.20
N LEU A 199 -15.31 7.99 -3.90
CA LEU A 199 -16.44 8.92 -3.78
C LEU A 199 -16.99 8.95 -2.35
N GLY A 200 -17.17 7.80 -1.71
CA GLY A 200 -17.61 7.69 -0.32
C GLY A 200 -16.67 8.41 0.65
N ALA A 201 -15.36 8.18 0.53
CA ALA A 201 -14.34 8.85 1.33
C ALA A 201 -14.28 10.36 1.06
N THR A 202 -14.45 10.78 -0.19
CA THR A 202 -14.56 12.20 -0.59
C THR A 202 -15.76 12.89 0.06
N LEU A 203 -16.93 12.25 0.06
CA LEU A 203 -18.15 12.77 0.68
C LEU A 203 -18.04 12.81 2.21
N TYR A 204 -17.42 11.79 2.82
CA TYR A 204 -17.12 11.82 4.25
C TYR A 204 -16.25 13.04 4.58
N THR A 205 -15.14 13.23 3.86
CA THR A 205 -14.25 14.36 4.05
C THR A 205 -14.98 15.70 3.87
N ALA A 206 -15.88 15.80 2.88
CA ALA A 206 -16.63 17.01 2.63
C ALA A 206 -17.52 17.43 3.81
N VAL A 207 -18.13 16.46 4.52
CA VAL A 207 -19.07 16.76 5.62
C VAL A 207 -18.42 16.74 7.01
N GLU A 208 -17.28 16.04 7.19
CA GLU A 208 -16.59 15.95 8.49
C GLU A 208 -15.34 16.83 8.57
N GLY A 209 -14.83 17.35 7.44
CA GLY A 209 -13.59 18.13 7.37
C GLY A 209 -12.30 17.30 7.40
N THR A 210 -12.42 16.02 7.67
CA THR A 210 -11.27 15.09 7.78
C THR A 210 -11.57 13.79 7.06
N SER A 211 -10.52 13.12 6.54
CA SER A 211 -10.65 11.80 5.92
C SER A 211 -11.01 10.73 6.96
N PRO A 212 -11.85 9.73 6.60
CA PRO A 212 -12.31 8.71 7.55
C PRO A 212 -11.18 7.82 8.10
N PHE A 213 -10.11 7.63 7.34
CA PHE A 213 -9.05 6.68 7.66
C PHE A 213 -7.68 7.32 7.90
N ARG A 214 -7.55 8.64 7.81
CA ARG A 214 -6.25 9.30 7.97
C ARG A 214 -5.63 9.02 9.34
N ARG A 215 -4.38 8.59 9.31
CA ARG A 215 -3.52 8.36 10.47
C ARG A 215 -2.23 9.18 10.33
N THR A 216 -1.33 9.05 11.30
CA THR A 216 -0.07 9.79 11.36
C THR A 216 0.90 9.45 10.23
N SER A 217 0.83 8.22 9.69
CA SER A 217 1.64 7.79 8.56
C SER A 217 0.79 7.24 7.40
N PRO A 218 1.30 7.27 6.16
CA PRO A 218 0.63 6.65 5.02
C PRO A 218 0.38 5.16 5.21
N LEU A 219 1.30 4.45 5.84
CA LEU A 219 1.19 3.01 6.08
C LEU A 219 0.05 2.70 7.06
N THR A 220 0.01 3.38 8.21
CA THR A 220 -1.07 3.22 9.18
C THR A 220 -2.42 3.68 8.63
N THR A 221 -2.43 4.64 7.69
CA THR A 221 -3.64 5.02 6.95
C THR A 221 -4.11 3.88 6.03
N MET A 222 -3.20 3.24 5.28
CA MET A 222 -3.53 2.08 4.44
C MET A 222 -4.04 0.90 5.28
N GLN A 223 -3.43 0.65 6.44
CA GLN A 223 -3.92 -0.36 7.37
C GLN A 223 -5.34 -0.04 7.86
N ALA A 224 -5.59 1.19 8.30
CA ALA A 224 -6.93 1.62 8.70
C ALA A 224 -7.95 1.48 7.56
N VAL A 225 -7.58 1.79 6.31
CA VAL A 225 -8.43 1.56 5.13
C VAL A 225 -8.81 0.09 4.98
N VAL A 226 -7.90 -0.84 5.27
CA VAL A 226 -8.14 -2.29 5.12
C VAL A 226 -8.93 -2.86 6.28
N GLU A 227 -8.59 -2.47 7.52
CA GLU A 227 -9.01 -3.18 8.74
C GLU A 227 -10.09 -2.46 9.54
N GLU A 228 -10.07 -1.12 9.56
CA GLU A 228 -10.96 -0.35 10.42
C GLU A 228 -12.25 0.06 9.69
N GLU A 229 -13.39 0.02 10.38
CA GLU A 229 -14.63 0.60 9.87
C GLU A 229 -14.56 2.13 9.93
N ALA A 230 -15.12 2.79 8.91
CA ALA A 230 -15.24 4.24 8.93
C ALA A 230 -16.06 4.71 10.13
N GLY A 231 -15.56 5.69 10.87
CA GLY A 231 -16.32 6.30 11.95
C GLY A 231 -17.68 6.83 11.46
N GLU A 232 -18.69 6.77 12.31
CA GLU A 232 -20.01 7.30 11.94
C GLU A 232 -19.90 8.82 11.66
N PRO A 233 -20.29 9.29 10.47
CA PRO A 233 -20.21 10.71 10.14
C PRO A 233 -21.28 11.50 10.90
N ARG A 234 -20.85 12.34 11.84
CA ARG A 234 -21.73 13.08 12.76
C ARG A 234 -22.48 14.24 12.10
N HIS A 235 -21.86 14.83 11.07
CA HIS A 235 -22.40 16.00 10.37
C HIS A 235 -23.05 15.66 9.02
N ALA A 236 -23.08 14.37 8.63
CA ALA A 236 -23.58 13.94 7.33
C ALA A 236 -25.12 13.95 7.19
N GLY A 237 -25.87 13.93 8.30
CA GLY A 237 -27.34 13.94 8.27
C GLY A 237 -27.92 12.87 7.33
N PRO A 238 -28.72 13.29 6.28
CA PRO A 238 -29.30 12.34 5.33
C PRO A 238 -28.26 11.65 4.43
N LEU A 239 -27.03 12.16 4.33
CA LEU A 239 -25.95 11.58 3.53
C LEU A 239 -25.25 10.43 4.25
N ALA A 240 -25.38 10.27 5.57
CA ALA A 240 -24.70 9.25 6.35
C ALA A 240 -24.93 7.82 5.84
N PRO A 241 -26.15 7.36 5.49
CA PRO A 241 -26.37 6.02 4.95
C PRO A 241 -25.67 5.79 3.60
N VAL A 242 -25.54 6.84 2.77
CA VAL A 242 -24.85 6.75 1.47
C VAL A 242 -23.36 6.52 1.69
N ILE A 243 -22.74 7.35 2.54
CA ILE A 243 -21.32 7.24 2.90
C ILE A 243 -21.02 5.84 3.47
N GLY A 244 -21.79 5.39 4.47
CA GLY A 244 -21.57 4.06 5.06
C GLY A 244 -21.73 2.92 4.06
N ALA A 245 -22.65 3.02 3.08
CA ALA A 245 -22.81 2.00 2.06
C ALA A 245 -21.65 1.97 1.05
N LEU A 246 -21.12 3.14 0.68
CA LEU A 246 -19.97 3.25 -0.24
C LEU A 246 -18.66 2.80 0.42
N LEU A 247 -18.51 2.99 1.74
CA LEU A 247 -17.32 2.62 2.51
C LEU A 247 -17.35 1.19 3.05
N ARG A 248 -18.16 0.29 2.47
CA ARG A 248 -18.09 -1.14 2.78
C ARG A 248 -16.80 -1.74 2.24
N LYS A 249 -16.12 -2.55 3.07
CA LYS A 249 -14.81 -3.12 2.73
C LYS A 249 -14.86 -4.05 1.53
N ASP A 250 -15.88 -4.91 1.45
CA ASP A 250 -16.10 -5.80 0.32
C ASP A 250 -16.72 -5.02 -0.86
N PRO A 251 -16.02 -4.88 -2.01
CA PRO A 251 -16.52 -4.18 -3.18
C PRO A 251 -17.83 -4.75 -3.74
N ALA A 252 -18.09 -6.05 -3.56
CA ALA A 252 -19.32 -6.70 -4.02
C ALA A 252 -20.56 -6.30 -3.21
N THR A 253 -20.38 -5.78 -1.99
CA THR A 253 -21.47 -5.35 -1.11
C THR A 253 -21.78 -3.85 -1.24
N ARG A 254 -20.95 -3.10 -1.96
CA ARG A 254 -21.19 -1.68 -2.24
C ARG A 254 -22.36 -1.52 -3.21
N PRO A 255 -23.19 -0.47 -3.06
CA PRO A 255 -24.21 -0.17 -4.06
C PRO A 255 -23.58 0.12 -5.41
N ASP A 256 -24.21 -0.31 -6.49
CA ASP A 256 -23.81 0.05 -7.84
C ASP A 256 -24.07 1.55 -8.11
N ALA A 257 -23.63 2.03 -9.27
CA ALA A 257 -23.75 3.45 -9.62
C ALA A 257 -25.23 3.90 -9.73
N ALA A 258 -26.15 3.04 -10.16
CA ALA A 258 -27.58 3.39 -10.29
C ALA A 258 -28.22 3.53 -8.89
N ARG A 259 -27.95 2.59 -8.00
CA ARG A 259 -28.43 2.64 -6.62
C ARG A 259 -27.82 3.83 -5.86
N THR A 260 -26.51 4.07 -6.06
CA THR A 260 -25.81 5.23 -5.46
C THR A 260 -26.44 6.55 -5.93
N GLU A 261 -26.79 6.69 -7.22
CA GLU A 261 -27.45 7.89 -7.74
C GLU A 261 -28.80 8.15 -7.07
N GLN A 262 -29.62 7.10 -6.91
CA GLN A 262 -30.89 7.22 -6.21
C GLN A 262 -30.69 7.67 -4.75
N MET A 263 -29.78 7.04 -4.02
CA MET A 263 -29.49 7.38 -2.62
C MET A 263 -29.00 8.83 -2.47
N LEU A 264 -28.10 9.27 -3.35
CA LEU A 264 -27.59 10.65 -3.36
C LEU A 264 -28.70 11.66 -3.70
N ALA A 265 -29.61 11.34 -4.64
CA ALA A 265 -30.73 12.20 -4.97
C ALA A 265 -31.67 12.38 -3.77
N GLU A 266 -32.01 11.31 -3.06
CA GLU A 266 -32.80 11.36 -1.84
C GLU A 266 -32.12 12.22 -0.76
N ALA A 267 -30.81 12.06 -0.55
CA ALA A 267 -30.04 12.84 0.40
C ALA A 267 -29.97 14.34 0.02
N ALA A 268 -29.84 14.67 -1.28
CA ALA A 268 -29.84 16.04 -1.78
C ALA A 268 -31.19 16.74 -1.54
N GLU A 269 -32.31 16.02 -1.55
CA GLU A 269 -33.62 16.50 -1.18
C GLU A 269 -33.83 16.58 0.34
N GLY A 270 -32.86 16.07 1.12
CA GLY A 270 -32.92 16.02 2.59
C GLY A 270 -33.73 14.86 3.13
N ARG A 271 -34.05 13.87 2.30
CA ARG A 271 -34.67 12.62 2.71
C ARG A 271 -33.56 11.62 3.10
N ARG A 272 -33.77 10.88 4.17
CA ARG A 272 -32.81 9.84 4.59
C ARG A 272 -33.02 8.60 3.71
N PRO A 273 -32.05 8.21 2.87
CA PRO A 273 -32.14 6.99 2.08
C PRO A 273 -32.29 5.77 3.01
N GLN A 274 -33.19 4.86 2.67
CA GLN A 274 -33.21 3.57 3.37
C GLN A 274 -31.94 2.83 2.95
N ALA A 275 -31.13 2.42 3.94
CA ALA A 275 -30.06 1.48 3.71
C ALA A 275 -30.64 0.27 2.99
N ALA A 276 -30.00 -0.21 1.94
CA ALA A 276 -30.45 -1.40 1.24
C ALA A 276 -30.62 -2.50 2.30
N GLN A 277 -31.88 -2.92 2.52
CA GLN A 277 -32.14 -4.16 3.24
C GLN A 277 -31.36 -5.22 2.48
N GLU A 278 -30.53 -5.99 3.21
CA GLU A 278 -29.95 -7.20 2.65
C GLU A 278 -31.07 -7.97 1.95
N TYR A 279 -30.91 -8.22 0.68
CA TYR A 279 -31.79 -9.11 -0.06
C TYR A 279 -31.62 -10.51 0.55
N ILE A 280 -32.46 -10.80 1.54
CA ILE A 280 -32.66 -12.18 1.99
C ILE A 280 -33.55 -12.79 0.90
N PRO A 281 -33.02 -13.72 0.07
CA PRO A 281 -33.85 -14.38 -0.90
C PRO A 281 -34.94 -15.10 -0.13
N THR A 282 -36.16 -14.61 -0.19
CA THR A 282 -37.36 -15.32 0.26
C THR A 282 -37.43 -16.57 -0.60
N ARG A 283 -37.01 -17.72 -0.08
CA ARG A 283 -37.39 -19.00 -0.66
C ARG A 283 -38.91 -18.96 -0.77
N ALA A 284 -39.42 -18.99 -1.99
CA ALA A 284 -40.81 -19.27 -2.23
C ALA A 284 -41.09 -20.63 -1.59
N VAL A 285 -41.72 -20.62 -0.45
CA VAL A 285 -42.34 -21.82 0.11
C VAL A 285 -43.59 -21.99 -0.73
N ASP A 286 -43.56 -22.94 -1.68
CA ASP A 286 -44.73 -23.45 -2.32
C ASP A 286 -45.62 -24.06 -1.24
N ALA A 287 -46.47 -23.22 -0.64
CA ALA A 287 -47.53 -23.65 0.22
C ALA A 287 -48.71 -24.11 -0.64
N HIS A 288 -48.61 -25.30 -1.22
CA HIS A 288 -49.77 -26.09 -1.54
C HIS A 288 -50.13 -26.89 -0.28
N VAL A 289 -51.03 -26.33 0.50
CA VAL A 289 -51.79 -27.09 1.52
C VAL A 289 -53.02 -27.61 0.78
N PRO A 290 -53.17 -28.94 0.54
CA PRO A 290 -54.46 -29.51 0.18
C PRO A 290 -55.29 -29.69 1.46
N LEU A 291 -56.48 -29.13 1.43
CA LEU A 291 -57.54 -29.41 2.40
C LEU A 291 -57.89 -30.89 2.42
N PRO A 292 -58.26 -31.47 3.56
CA PRO A 292 -58.56 -32.89 3.69
C PRO A 292 -59.93 -33.20 3.07
N TYR A 293 -59.96 -34.09 2.07
CA TYR A 293 -61.19 -34.82 1.69
C TYR A 293 -61.12 -36.20 2.30
N GLU A 294 -62.05 -36.48 3.19
CA GLU A 294 -62.38 -37.85 3.60
C GLU A 294 -62.97 -38.64 2.45
N THR A 295 -62.40 -39.80 2.13
CA THR A 295 -63.19 -40.97 1.66
C THR A 295 -62.41 -42.26 1.93
N ARG A 296 -63.17 -43.21 2.31
CA ARG A 296 -63.06 -44.55 2.85
C ARG A 296 -62.36 -45.58 1.93
N PRO A 297 -61.91 -46.72 2.49
CA PRO A 297 -60.88 -47.56 1.84
C PRO A 297 -61.43 -48.61 0.88
N GLU A 298 -60.66 -48.96 -0.11
CA GLU A 298 -60.88 -50.22 -0.82
C GLU A 298 -59.55 -50.92 -1.14
N ALA A 299 -59.65 -52.26 -1.13
CA ALA A 299 -58.70 -53.31 -0.90
C ALA A 299 -57.50 -53.43 -1.83
N ALA A 300 -56.44 -54.02 -1.28
CA ALA A 300 -55.26 -54.55 -1.92
C ALA A 300 -55.54 -55.68 -2.96
N PRO A 301 -54.61 -55.96 -3.84
CA PRO A 301 -54.02 -57.30 -3.81
C PRO A 301 -52.47 -57.34 -3.86
N ARG A 302 -52.04 -58.51 -3.41
CA ARG A 302 -50.69 -58.95 -3.08
C ARG A 302 -49.87 -59.49 -4.24
N TYR A 303 -48.52 -59.28 -4.10
CA TYR A 303 -47.36 -60.20 -4.41
C TYR A 303 -46.81 -60.31 -5.85
N PRO A 304 -45.52 -60.74 -6.05
CA PRO A 304 -44.54 -61.29 -5.10
C PRO A 304 -43.08 -60.73 -5.25
N GLN A 305 -42.28 -61.21 -4.33
CA GLN A 305 -40.83 -61.05 -4.11
C GLN A 305 -39.90 -61.37 -5.29
N GLY A 306 -38.76 -60.69 -5.30
CA GLY A 306 -37.56 -61.08 -6.01
C GLY A 306 -36.38 -60.23 -5.56
N GLY A 307 -35.45 -60.85 -4.85
CA GLY A 307 -34.31 -60.20 -4.20
C GLY A 307 -33.17 -59.85 -5.15
N ALA A 308 -32.38 -58.84 -4.78
CA ALA A 308 -30.95 -58.75 -5.04
C ALA A 308 -30.36 -57.67 -4.13
N THR A 309 -29.44 -58.09 -3.29
CA THR A 309 -28.63 -57.28 -2.40
C THR A 309 -27.67 -56.45 -3.26
N ALA A 310 -27.77 -55.12 -3.20
CA ALA A 310 -26.76 -54.21 -3.72
C ALA A 310 -26.21 -53.41 -2.52
N VAL A 311 -24.95 -53.62 -2.24
CA VAL A 311 -24.15 -52.87 -1.30
C VAL A 311 -23.94 -51.45 -1.86
N VAL A 312 -24.46 -50.47 -1.14
CA VAL A 312 -24.22 -49.04 -1.42
C VAL A 312 -23.01 -48.58 -0.62
N PRO A 313 -21.94 -48.07 -1.24
CA PRO A 313 -20.84 -47.43 -0.50
C PRO A 313 -21.32 -46.08 0.02
N GLN A 314 -21.10 -45.82 1.30
CA GLN A 314 -21.30 -44.50 1.89
C GLN A 314 -20.32 -43.48 1.28
N PRO A 315 -20.76 -42.26 0.98
CA PRO A 315 -19.84 -41.20 0.59
C PRO A 315 -19.14 -40.67 1.84
N TYR A 316 -17.83 -40.67 1.81
CA TYR A 316 -16.98 -39.94 2.74
C TYR A 316 -17.34 -38.45 2.65
N GLY A 317 -17.74 -37.86 3.79
CA GLY A 317 -17.92 -36.42 3.92
C GLY A 317 -16.60 -35.68 3.74
N PRO A 318 -16.61 -34.48 3.14
CA PRO A 318 -15.38 -33.70 2.99
C PRO A 318 -14.86 -33.27 4.36
N ALA A 319 -13.56 -33.49 4.56
CA ALA A 319 -12.82 -32.99 5.72
C ALA A 319 -12.97 -31.47 5.80
N ALA A 320 -13.23 -30.98 6.99
CA ALA A 320 -13.33 -29.55 7.27
C ALA A 320 -12.01 -28.87 6.91
N ALA A 321 -12.05 -27.95 5.96
CA ALA A 321 -10.94 -27.07 5.65
C ALA A 321 -10.61 -26.18 6.86
N PRO A 322 -9.34 -25.94 7.18
CA PRO A 322 -8.96 -25.06 8.28
C PRO A 322 -9.47 -23.64 7.98
N ARG A 323 -10.11 -23.02 8.96
CA ARG A 323 -10.54 -21.63 8.89
C ARG A 323 -9.31 -20.74 8.84
N ARG A 324 -9.00 -20.18 7.66
CA ARG A 324 -8.01 -19.13 7.49
C ARG A 324 -8.42 -17.91 8.32
N ARG A 325 -7.66 -17.59 9.35
CA ARG A 325 -7.68 -16.27 9.98
C ARG A 325 -6.90 -15.34 9.08
N VAL A 326 -7.58 -14.34 8.51
CA VAL A 326 -6.96 -13.33 7.65
C VAL A 326 -6.53 -12.17 8.56
N ARG A 327 -5.32 -12.23 9.09
CA ARG A 327 -4.68 -11.09 9.77
C ARG A 327 -3.16 -11.20 9.56
N GLY A 328 -2.47 -10.20 8.95
CA GLY A 328 -1.02 -9.94 8.98
C GLY A 328 -0.23 -9.99 7.67
N ARG A 329 -0.86 -9.85 6.51
CA ARG A 329 -0.06 -9.58 5.29
C ARG A 329 0.84 -8.34 5.36
N VAL A 330 0.74 -7.58 6.48
CA VAL A 330 1.42 -6.29 6.66
C VAL A 330 2.89 -6.45 7.08
N ILE A 331 3.23 -7.45 7.92
CA ILE A 331 4.60 -7.56 8.45
C ILE A 331 5.60 -8.09 7.43
N ALA A 332 5.23 -9.06 6.59
CA ALA A 332 6.09 -9.53 5.51
C ALA A 332 6.42 -8.41 4.50
N LEU A 333 5.46 -7.51 4.25
CA LEU A 333 5.67 -6.36 3.37
C LEU A 333 6.66 -5.35 3.97
N VAL A 334 6.66 -5.17 5.28
CA VAL A 334 7.54 -4.21 5.99
C VAL A 334 8.98 -4.69 6.00
N VAL A 335 9.24 -5.98 6.19
CA VAL A 335 10.60 -6.55 6.12
C VAL A 335 11.21 -6.38 4.72
N VAL A 336 10.40 -6.54 3.66
CA VAL A 336 10.88 -6.39 2.27
C VAL A 336 11.16 -4.94 1.89
N VAL A 337 10.27 -4.01 2.28
CA VAL A 337 10.48 -2.56 2.02
C VAL A 337 11.69 -2.06 2.79
N ALA A 338 11.90 -2.57 4.00
CA ALA A 338 13.04 -2.22 4.82
C ALA A 338 14.38 -2.75 4.29
N ALA A 339 14.40 -3.87 3.61
CA ALA A 339 15.62 -4.35 2.92
C ALA A 339 16.04 -3.45 1.75
N ILE A 340 15.09 -2.69 1.19
CA ILE A 340 15.34 -1.75 0.08
C ILE A 340 15.71 -0.36 0.60
N VAL A 341 15.16 0.08 1.74
CA VAL A 341 15.25 1.48 2.25
C VAL A 341 16.23 1.64 3.41
N GLY A 342 16.77 0.54 3.96
CA GLY A 342 17.55 0.51 5.21
C GLY A 342 18.86 1.32 5.25
N GLY A 343 19.19 2.12 4.23
CA GLY A 343 20.42 2.93 4.20
C GLY A 343 20.24 4.46 4.32
N GLY A 344 19.03 4.99 4.23
CA GLY A 344 18.86 6.42 3.91
C GLY A 344 18.43 7.37 5.04
N THR A 345 17.96 6.92 6.20
CA THR A 345 17.32 7.82 7.18
C THR A 345 18.13 8.21 8.43
N ALA A 346 19.30 7.61 8.63
CA ALA A 346 20.12 7.90 9.84
C ALA A 346 20.95 9.21 9.75
N VAL A 347 21.14 9.81 8.58
CA VAL A 347 22.07 10.94 8.38
C VAL A 347 21.44 12.31 8.57
N LEU A 348 20.11 12.47 8.57
CA LEU A 348 19.47 13.79 8.60
C LEU A 348 19.19 14.37 10.00
N LEU A 349 19.47 13.65 11.08
CA LEU A 349 19.25 14.15 12.45
C LEU A 349 20.52 14.59 13.21
N GLN A 350 21.72 14.52 12.62
CA GLN A 350 22.99 14.87 13.30
C GLN A 350 23.76 16.07 12.72
N GLN A 351 23.16 16.93 11.92
CA GLN A 351 23.77 18.21 11.51
C GLN A 351 23.18 19.40 12.27
N GLY A 352 23.46 19.42 13.57
CA GLY A 352 23.20 20.56 14.38
C GLY A 352 24.08 20.53 15.62
N GLU A 353 25.18 21.29 15.61
CA GLU A 353 26.17 21.58 16.68
C GLU A 353 27.47 20.75 16.59
N GLU A 354 28.52 21.37 16.22
CA GLU A 354 29.53 22.15 16.80
C GLU A 354 30.70 22.40 15.85
N ARG A 355 31.07 23.69 15.76
CA ARG A 355 32.36 24.17 15.24
C ARG A 355 33.34 24.23 16.38
N GLY A 356 34.56 23.74 16.19
CA GLY A 356 35.68 24.12 17.02
C GLY A 356 36.94 23.28 16.90
N GLY A 357 37.83 23.62 15.99
CA GLY A 357 39.26 23.86 16.26
C GLY A 357 40.25 22.70 16.41
N GLY A 358 41.21 22.62 15.48
CA GLY A 358 42.62 22.49 15.88
C GLY A 358 43.42 21.26 15.44
N THR A 359 44.02 21.35 14.25
CA THR A 359 45.43 21.00 13.86
C THR A 359 46.23 19.93 14.64
N THR A 360 46.80 18.94 13.98
CA THR A 360 48.22 18.74 13.56
C THR A 360 48.67 17.25 13.57
N ALA A 361 49.23 16.89 12.41
CA ALA A 361 50.41 16.03 12.14
C ALA A 361 50.50 14.58 12.61
N GLY A 362 50.66 13.69 11.62
CA GLY A 362 51.21 12.32 11.74
C GLY A 362 52.73 12.31 12.05
N PRO A 363 53.41 11.18 12.03
CA PRO A 363 53.56 10.26 10.88
C PRO A 363 53.63 8.74 11.20
N SER A 364 53.44 7.91 10.17
CA SER A 364 53.91 6.50 10.06
C SER A 364 55.45 6.40 10.02
N PRO A 365 56.10 5.22 9.92
CA PRO A 365 55.70 3.81 10.02
C PRO A 365 56.67 2.97 10.88
N THR A 366 56.45 1.65 11.09
CA THR A 366 57.50 0.64 10.94
C THR A 366 56.97 -0.81 11.02
N VAL A 367 57.34 -1.56 10.04
CA VAL A 367 57.25 -3.01 9.81
C VAL A 367 58.06 -3.79 10.89
N THR A 368 57.62 -4.98 11.32
CA THR A 368 58.45 -6.20 11.28
C THR A 368 57.81 -7.40 12.00
N SER A 369 57.65 -8.48 11.23
CA SER A 369 57.94 -9.90 11.53
C SER A 369 57.01 -10.74 12.41
N GLU A 370 56.46 -11.73 11.73
CA GLU A 370 55.99 -13.04 12.17
C GLU A 370 56.98 -13.78 13.10
N PRO A 371 56.52 -14.69 13.98
CA PRO A 371 56.41 -16.08 13.60
C PRO A 371 55.16 -16.85 14.09
N ALA A 372 54.72 -17.82 13.28
CA ALA A 372 53.76 -18.86 13.57
C ALA A 372 54.36 -19.99 14.44
N PRO A 373 53.62 -21.11 14.72
CA PRO A 373 52.37 -21.23 15.47
C PRO A 373 52.56 -22.07 16.73
N THR A 374 51.68 -21.98 17.72
CA THR A 374 51.58 -23.04 18.73
C THR A 374 50.09 -23.26 19.05
N GLU A 375 49.59 -24.40 18.60
CA GLU A 375 48.34 -24.99 19.04
C GLU A 375 48.36 -25.17 20.57
N THR A 376 47.41 -24.56 21.23
CA THR A 376 47.01 -25.01 22.56
C THR A 376 45.52 -24.90 22.66
N GLY A 377 44.85 -26.04 22.52
CA GLY A 377 43.41 -26.17 22.74
C GLY A 377 43.04 -25.66 24.12
N LYS A 378 42.26 -24.58 24.16
CA LYS A 378 41.48 -24.18 25.33
C LYS A 378 40.04 -24.63 25.12
N SER A 379 39.64 -25.57 25.96
CA SER A 379 38.26 -25.97 26.17
C SER A 379 37.43 -24.72 26.50
N GLU A 380 36.61 -24.26 25.56
CA GLU A 380 35.66 -23.20 25.80
C GLU A 380 34.56 -23.68 26.74
N SER A 381 34.35 -22.98 27.84
CA SER A 381 33.20 -23.17 28.71
C SER A 381 31.93 -22.79 27.95
N PRO A 382 30.82 -23.55 28.08
CA PRO A 382 29.57 -23.19 27.41
C PRO A 382 29.06 -21.83 27.93
N GLY A 383 29.15 -20.78 27.10
CA GLY A 383 28.59 -19.45 27.41
C GLY A 383 29.56 -18.26 27.27
N SER A 384 30.83 -18.44 26.93
CA SER A 384 31.75 -17.33 26.63
C SER A 384 31.49 -16.79 25.23
N LEU A 385 31.30 -15.47 25.13
CA LEU A 385 31.23 -14.78 23.85
C LEU A 385 32.62 -14.77 23.19
N PRO A 386 32.71 -14.77 21.85
CA PRO A 386 33.96 -14.54 21.15
C PRO A 386 34.61 -13.24 21.56
N GLU A 387 35.92 -13.13 21.41
CA GLU A 387 36.66 -11.90 21.73
C GLU A 387 36.14 -10.73 20.88
N GLY A 388 35.85 -9.58 21.51
CA GLY A 388 35.28 -8.40 20.86
C GLY A 388 33.76 -8.36 20.78
N TRP A 389 33.06 -9.46 21.06
CA TRP A 389 31.59 -9.49 21.03
C TRP A 389 30.98 -8.92 22.32
N VAL A 390 29.91 -8.16 22.15
CA VAL A 390 29.18 -7.53 23.26
C VAL A 390 27.74 -8.01 23.31
N ARG A 391 27.21 -8.19 24.53
CA ARG A 391 25.79 -8.46 24.75
C ARG A 391 25.08 -7.16 25.05
N ARG A 392 24.00 -6.87 24.31
CA ARG A 392 23.09 -5.75 24.59
C ARG A 392 21.70 -6.27 24.93
N THR A 393 21.08 -5.66 25.93
CA THR A 393 19.66 -5.84 26.21
C THR A 393 18.91 -4.65 25.62
N ASP A 394 17.97 -4.97 24.72
CA ASP A 394 17.14 -3.97 24.06
C ASP A 394 16.08 -3.42 25.02
N PRO A 395 15.65 -2.15 24.91
CA PRO A 395 14.52 -1.60 25.66
C PRO A 395 13.22 -2.41 25.53
N TRP A 396 13.06 -3.17 24.46
CA TRP A 396 11.91 -4.07 24.25
C TRP A 396 12.04 -5.42 24.96
N GLY A 397 13.09 -5.62 25.77
CA GLY A 397 13.25 -6.73 26.69
C GLY A 397 14.08 -7.91 26.17
N PHE A 398 14.32 -8.05 24.88
CA PHE A 398 15.16 -9.10 24.33
C PHE A 398 16.66 -8.77 24.48
N SER A 399 17.52 -9.79 24.33
CA SER A 399 18.97 -9.59 24.32
C SER A 399 19.60 -10.17 23.06
N VAL A 400 20.53 -9.40 22.50
CA VAL A 400 21.28 -9.75 21.28
C VAL A 400 22.79 -9.67 21.56
N VAL A 401 23.58 -10.47 20.87
CA VAL A 401 25.04 -10.35 20.86
C VAL A 401 25.49 -9.76 19.54
N LEU A 402 26.37 -8.78 19.59
CA LEU A 402 26.82 -8.01 18.43
C LEU A 402 28.34 -8.11 18.29
N PRO A 403 28.89 -8.04 17.07
CA PRO A 403 30.33 -8.21 16.81
C PRO A 403 31.24 -7.13 17.44
N GLY A 404 30.67 -6.00 17.87
CA GLY A 404 31.43 -4.89 18.47
C GLY A 404 30.52 -3.87 19.14
N ASP A 405 31.16 -2.92 19.83
CA ASP A 405 30.47 -1.79 20.47
C ASP A 405 30.03 -0.70 19.49
N ASP A 406 30.53 -0.74 18.27
CA ASP A 406 30.25 0.16 17.16
C ASP A 406 28.90 -0.09 16.48
N TRP A 407 28.19 -1.17 16.85
CA TRP A 407 26.85 -1.46 16.34
C TRP A 407 25.81 -0.54 17.02
N GLU A 408 25.35 0.44 16.29
CA GLU A 408 24.33 1.39 16.77
C GLU A 408 22.93 0.83 16.61
N ARG A 409 22.06 1.15 17.58
CA ARG A 409 20.64 0.80 17.56
C ARG A 409 19.84 1.89 16.85
N VAL A 410 19.10 1.51 15.82
CA VAL A 410 18.19 2.40 15.08
C VAL A 410 16.78 1.81 15.13
N VAL A 411 15.81 2.52 15.69
CA VAL A 411 14.41 2.09 15.65
C VAL A 411 13.92 2.26 14.23
N PHE A 412 13.59 1.14 13.58
CA PHE A 412 13.06 1.15 12.23
C PHE A 412 11.56 1.47 12.24
N ASP A 413 10.80 0.76 13.08
CA ASP A 413 9.37 0.98 13.27
C ASP A 413 8.97 0.56 14.70
N GLU A 414 8.41 1.51 15.46
CA GLU A 414 8.01 1.30 16.86
C GLU A 414 6.68 0.54 16.95
N GLU A 415 5.75 0.74 16.00
CA GLU A 415 4.44 0.08 16.00
C GLU A 415 4.55 -1.40 15.64
N THR A 416 5.37 -1.74 14.65
CA THR A 416 5.62 -3.13 14.23
C THR A 416 6.78 -3.77 14.98
N ARG A 417 7.32 -3.09 16.01
CA ARG A 417 8.43 -3.54 16.86
C ARG A 417 9.62 -4.06 16.04
N GLN A 418 10.12 -3.21 15.14
CA GLN A 418 11.28 -3.48 14.31
C GLN A 418 12.44 -2.56 14.68
N VAL A 419 13.61 -3.15 14.93
CA VAL A 419 14.82 -2.43 15.29
C VAL A 419 16.01 -2.96 14.51
N ASP A 420 16.83 -2.04 14.03
CA ASP A 420 18.09 -2.32 13.35
C ASP A 420 19.27 -2.11 14.28
N TYR A 421 20.31 -2.93 14.09
CA TYR A 421 21.65 -2.72 14.64
C TYR A 421 22.62 -2.68 13.46
N THR A 422 23.41 -1.62 13.36
CA THR A 422 24.32 -1.40 12.22
C THR A 422 25.63 -0.76 12.69
N PRO A 423 26.81 -1.18 12.16
CA PRO A 423 28.10 -0.57 12.47
C PRO A 423 28.45 0.59 11.52
N ASP A 424 27.77 0.72 10.39
CA ASP A 424 28.18 1.54 9.25
C ASP A 424 27.00 2.24 8.54
N GLY A 425 25.98 2.60 9.32
CA GLY A 425 24.85 3.37 8.83
C GLY A 425 23.89 2.61 7.92
N GLY A 426 23.93 1.26 7.94
CA GLY A 426 22.99 0.40 7.21
C GLY A 426 23.59 -0.36 6.02
N ASN A 427 24.88 -0.25 5.76
CA ASN A 427 25.53 -1.12 4.79
C ASN A 427 25.55 -2.59 5.27
N HIS A 428 25.91 -2.81 6.54
CA HIS A 428 25.65 -4.07 7.25
C HIS A 428 24.62 -3.81 8.33
N PHE A 429 23.60 -4.63 8.43
CA PHE A 429 22.64 -4.49 9.51
C PHE A 429 21.98 -5.82 9.90
N LEU A 430 21.66 -5.90 11.17
CA LEU A 430 20.78 -6.88 11.75
C LEU A 430 19.45 -6.22 12.04
N ARG A 431 18.35 -6.74 11.52
CA ARG A 431 17.00 -6.35 11.90
C ARG A 431 16.37 -7.40 12.77
N ILE A 432 15.70 -6.98 13.82
CA ILE A 432 14.90 -7.82 14.69
C ILE A 432 13.47 -7.31 14.62
N ALA A 433 12.55 -8.21 14.26
CA ALA A 433 11.10 -7.95 14.26
C ALA A 433 10.40 -8.91 15.21
N ALA A 434 9.35 -8.43 15.91
CA ALA A 434 8.54 -9.20 16.82
C ALA A 434 7.06 -8.96 16.55
N ASP A 435 6.30 -10.02 16.18
CA ASP A 435 4.86 -9.97 15.93
C ASP A 435 4.11 -10.82 16.95
N ASP A 436 3.28 -10.15 17.76
CA ASP A 436 2.45 -10.82 18.79
C ASP A 436 1.16 -11.41 18.21
N SER A 437 0.90 -11.22 16.92
CA SER A 437 -0.31 -11.71 16.25
C SER A 437 0.00 -12.19 14.83
N PRO A 438 0.92 -13.18 14.68
CA PRO A 438 1.37 -13.62 13.37
C PRO A 438 0.23 -14.19 12.52
N ASP A 439 0.30 -13.93 11.22
CA ASP A 439 -0.69 -14.41 10.26
C ASP A 439 -0.55 -15.86 9.88
N PHE A 440 0.65 -16.35 9.99
CA PHE A 440 1.00 -17.71 9.65
C PHE A 440 1.23 -18.49 10.94
N ASP A 441 0.59 -19.65 11.05
CA ASP A 441 0.88 -20.60 12.12
C ASP A 441 2.19 -21.41 11.86
N ASP A 442 2.83 -21.18 10.70
CA ASP A 442 4.02 -21.90 10.22
C ASP A 442 5.05 -20.91 9.66
N PRO A 443 6.23 -20.75 10.28
CA PRO A 443 7.30 -19.86 9.80
C PRO A 443 7.75 -20.14 8.37
N TYR A 444 7.71 -21.38 7.93
CA TYR A 444 8.07 -21.73 6.55
C TYR A 444 7.04 -21.24 5.53
N ALA A 445 5.75 -21.33 5.87
CA ALA A 445 4.71 -20.80 5.01
C ALA A 445 4.83 -19.27 4.87
N HIS A 446 5.21 -18.59 5.96
CA HIS A 446 5.47 -17.15 5.94
C HIS A 446 6.68 -16.80 5.08
N LEU A 447 7.84 -17.42 5.31
CA LEU A 447 9.03 -17.17 4.48
C LEU A 447 8.84 -17.58 3.01
N SER A 448 8.04 -18.59 2.72
CA SER A 448 7.72 -18.97 1.34
C SER A 448 6.86 -17.92 0.62
N ASP A 449 5.92 -17.29 1.33
CA ASP A 449 5.13 -16.16 0.81
C ASP A 449 6.02 -14.93 0.60
N LEU A 450 6.90 -14.65 1.57
CA LEU A 450 7.90 -13.59 1.49
C LEU A 450 8.82 -13.78 0.28
N ASP A 451 9.41 -14.96 0.09
CA ASP A 451 10.28 -15.30 -1.04
C ASP A 451 9.62 -15.00 -2.40
N GLN A 452 8.36 -15.41 -2.57
CA GLN A 452 7.62 -15.11 -3.79
C GLN A 452 7.39 -13.60 -4.01
N GLN A 453 7.20 -12.84 -2.93
CA GLN A 453 6.99 -11.40 -3.01
C GLN A 453 8.28 -10.66 -3.36
N ILE A 454 9.40 -10.98 -2.68
CA ILE A 454 10.69 -10.34 -2.93
C ILE A 454 11.27 -10.72 -4.29
N GLY A 455 11.08 -11.96 -4.74
CA GLY A 455 11.54 -12.43 -6.04
C GLY A 455 10.92 -11.69 -7.23
N ARG A 456 9.75 -11.04 -7.04
CA ARG A 456 9.11 -10.19 -8.06
C ARG A 456 9.58 -8.74 -8.04
N ARG A 457 10.30 -8.32 -7.00
CA ARG A 457 10.64 -6.91 -6.74
C ARG A 457 12.12 -6.62 -6.80
N LEU A 458 12.95 -7.57 -6.35
CA LEU A 458 14.39 -7.38 -6.29
C LEU A 458 15.03 -7.66 -7.65
N VAL A 459 15.97 -6.81 -8.04
CA VAL A 459 16.74 -6.95 -9.28
C VAL A 459 17.77 -8.06 -9.11
N ASP A 460 17.91 -8.93 -10.10
CA ASP A 460 18.80 -10.10 -10.09
C ASP A 460 18.58 -11.00 -8.85
N TYR A 461 17.34 -11.10 -8.38
CA TYR A 461 16.99 -11.94 -7.24
C TYR A 461 17.34 -13.40 -7.49
N GLN A 462 18.02 -14.01 -6.52
CA GLN A 462 18.33 -15.43 -6.51
C GLN A 462 18.09 -16.00 -5.11
N GLN A 463 17.13 -16.89 -4.98
CA GLN A 463 16.96 -17.70 -3.77
C GLN A 463 18.16 -18.64 -3.63
N GLN A 464 18.87 -18.56 -2.51
CA GLN A 464 20.02 -19.42 -2.20
C GLN A 464 19.59 -20.65 -1.39
N GLY A 465 18.56 -20.50 -0.55
CA GLY A 465 17.97 -21.57 0.25
C GLY A 465 16.68 -21.12 0.93
N LEU A 466 15.74 -22.06 1.05
CA LEU A 466 14.56 -21.93 1.90
C LEU A 466 14.32 -23.25 2.59
N GLU A 467 14.56 -23.31 3.89
CA GLU A 467 14.64 -24.56 4.64
C GLU A 467 13.77 -24.51 5.90
N ARG A 468 13.16 -25.65 6.24
CA ARG A 468 12.57 -25.89 7.55
C ARG A 468 13.64 -26.34 8.51
N GLY A 469 13.59 -25.87 9.75
CA GLY A 469 14.53 -26.23 10.78
C GLY A 469 13.91 -26.25 12.16
N VAL A 470 14.78 -26.46 13.13
CA VAL A 470 14.45 -26.31 14.55
C VAL A 470 15.40 -25.29 15.15
N TYR A 471 14.87 -24.25 15.71
CA TYR A 471 15.62 -23.23 16.42
C TYR A 471 15.06 -23.10 17.85
N ARG A 472 15.92 -23.33 18.86
CA ARG A 472 15.55 -23.31 20.29
C ARG A 472 14.36 -24.22 20.65
N ASP A 473 14.37 -25.44 20.13
CA ASP A 473 13.32 -26.44 20.29
C ASP A 473 11.95 -25.99 19.75
N ARG A 474 11.97 -25.15 18.67
CA ARG A 474 10.79 -24.64 17.96
C ARG A 474 10.89 -24.93 16.48
N GLU A 475 9.74 -25.11 15.85
CA GLU A 475 9.67 -25.04 14.40
C GLU A 475 10.11 -23.67 13.94
N SER A 476 11.01 -23.67 12.96
CA SER A 476 11.59 -22.48 12.39
C SER A 476 11.77 -22.64 10.90
N ALA A 477 11.98 -21.53 10.22
CA ALA A 477 12.36 -21.53 8.83
C ALA A 477 13.49 -20.53 8.59
N ARG A 478 14.28 -20.80 7.57
CA ARG A 478 15.41 -19.97 7.14
C ARG A 478 15.32 -19.74 5.66
N LEU A 479 15.40 -18.46 5.26
CA LEU A 479 15.47 -18.03 3.88
C LEU A 479 16.80 -17.32 3.64
N GLU A 480 17.56 -17.75 2.64
CA GLU A 480 18.74 -17.05 2.16
C GLU A 480 18.58 -16.65 0.70
N TYR A 481 19.00 -15.43 0.36
CA TYR A 481 18.89 -14.92 -0.99
C TYR A 481 19.92 -13.83 -1.30
N SER A 482 20.10 -13.57 -2.59
CA SER A 482 20.92 -12.48 -3.09
C SER A 482 20.16 -11.64 -4.10
N TRP A 483 20.57 -10.38 -4.25
CA TRP A 483 20.02 -9.44 -5.23
C TRP A 483 21.01 -8.32 -5.53
N THR A 484 20.70 -7.50 -6.53
CA THR A 484 21.45 -6.29 -6.83
C THR A 484 20.68 -5.08 -6.29
N ALA A 485 21.22 -4.37 -5.30
CA ALA A 485 20.71 -3.11 -4.80
C ALA A 485 21.08 -1.97 -5.76
N LEU A 486 20.10 -1.19 -6.20
CA LEU A 486 20.32 -0.12 -7.16
C LEU A 486 20.61 1.21 -6.46
N ALA A 487 21.49 2.04 -7.02
CA ALA A 487 21.85 3.36 -6.47
C ALA A 487 20.66 4.33 -6.30
N LYS A 488 19.55 4.06 -6.98
CA LYS A 488 18.30 4.83 -6.81
C LYS A 488 17.50 4.41 -5.59
N ASP A 489 17.75 3.22 -5.03
CA ASP A 489 16.95 2.61 -3.97
C ASP A 489 17.71 2.59 -2.63
N THR A 490 19.03 2.80 -2.63
CA THR A 490 19.87 2.77 -1.42
C THR A 490 21.15 3.61 -1.59
N GLU A 491 21.70 4.08 -0.48
CA GLU A 491 23.04 4.70 -0.41
C GLU A 491 24.17 3.69 -0.58
N PHE A 492 23.86 2.37 -0.47
CA PHE A 492 24.80 1.26 -0.59
C PHE A 492 24.44 0.35 -1.78
N PRO A 493 24.63 0.81 -3.03
CA PRO A 493 24.28 0.04 -4.21
C PRO A 493 25.29 -1.08 -4.48
N GLY A 494 24.85 -2.14 -5.14
CA GLY A 494 25.68 -3.26 -5.55
C GLY A 494 25.07 -4.62 -5.21
N PRO A 495 25.81 -5.72 -5.48
CA PRO A 495 25.39 -7.06 -5.11
C PRO A 495 25.30 -7.24 -3.59
N ARG A 496 24.19 -7.75 -3.11
CA ARG A 496 23.90 -7.97 -1.68
C ARG A 496 23.43 -9.39 -1.42
N ARG A 497 23.59 -9.82 -0.17
CA ARG A 497 23.00 -11.06 0.35
C ARG A 497 22.29 -10.81 1.65
N ALA A 498 21.29 -11.65 1.93
CA ALA A 498 20.58 -11.64 3.19
C ALA A 498 20.23 -13.04 3.65
N VAL A 499 20.02 -13.15 4.96
CA VAL A 499 19.46 -14.32 5.62
C VAL A 499 18.37 -13.87 6.59
N ASP A 500 17.27 -14.61 6.61
CA ASP A 500 16.16 -14.42 7.54
C ASP A 500 15.89 -15.72 8.28
N GLN A 501 15.99 -15.69 9.61
CA GLN A 501 15.64 -16.78 10.50
C GLN A 501 14.37 -16.46 11.25
N MET A 502 13.30 -17.20 10.98
CA MET A 502 11.99 -16.97 11.54
C MET A 502 11.53 -18.12 12.41
N TYR A 503 10.89 -17.84 13.54
CA TYR A 503 10.32 -18.85 14.44
C TYR A 503 9.21 -18.26 15.32
N ILE A 504 8.34 -19.12 15.85
CA ILE A 504 7.28 -18.71 16.77
C ILE A 504 7.66 -19.12 18.20
N SER A 505 7.67 -18.16 19.11
CA SER A 505 7.99 -18.34 20.54
C SER A 505 6.91 -19.16 21.27
N ARG A 506 7.16 -19.54 22.54
CA ARG A 506 6.15 -20.19 23.40
C ARG A 506 4.95 -19.29 23.68
N GLY A 507 5.16 -18.00 23.69
CA GLY A 507 4.11 -17.01 23.89
C GLY A 507 3.21 -16.77 22.68
N GLY A 508 3.55 -17.36 21.52
CA GLY A 508 2.84 -17.12 20.25
C GLY A 508 3.36 -15.93 19.45
N THR A 509 4.39 -15.23 19.95
CA THR A 509 5.06 -14.15 19.23
C THR A 509 5.97 -14.73 18.16
N GLU A 510 5.83 -14.30 16.91
CA GLU A 510 6.76 -14.62 15.83
C GLU A 510 7.95 -13.66 15.87
N TYR A 511 9.15 -14.21 15.79
CA TYR A 511 10.39 -13.45 15.70
C TYR A 511 11.02 -13.68 14.33
N ALA A 512 11.39 -12.59 13.66
CA ALA A 512 12.27 -12.59 12.49
C ALA A 512 13.61 -11.95 12.86
N LEU A 513 14.68 -12.69 12.62
CA LEU A 513 16.07 -12.26 12.79
C LEU A 513 16.67 -12.18 11.38
N TYR A 514 16.78 -10.98 10.86
CA TYR A 514 17.21 -10.72 9.48
C TYR A 514 18.56 -10.02 9.46
N MET A 515 19.50 -10.53 8.67
CA MET A 515 20.81 -9.90 8.48
C MET A 515 21.13 -9.72 7.01
N SER A 516 21.65 -8.56 6.65
CA SER A 516 22.02 -8.18 5.29
C SER A 516 23.35 -7.45 5.24
N GLY A 517 24.10 -7.69 4.16
CA GLY A 517 25.35 -7.01 3.86
C GLY A 517 25.75 -7.14 2.39
N PRO A 518 26.85 -6.51 1.95
CA PRO A 518 27.43 -6.68 0.63
C PRO A 518 27.71 -8.16 0.34
N ALA A 519 27.53 -8.60 -0.91
CA ALA A 519 27.76 -9.99 -1.27
C ALA A 519 29.25 -10.40 -1.15
N GLU A 520 30.16 -9.45 -1.29
CA GLU A 520 31.62 -9.67 -1.15
C GLU A 520 32.02 -9.99 0.28
N ASP A 521 31.31 -9.46 1.28
CA ASP A 521 31.58 -9.65 2.71
C ASP A 521 30.75 -10.78 3.34
N TRP A 522 29.99 -11.50 2.52
CA TRP A 522 28.99 -12.46 3.02
C TRP A 522 29.56 -13.57 3.89
N ALA A 523 30.80 -14.00 3.63
CA ALA A 523 31.43 -15.02 4.46
C ALA A 523 31.53 -14.59 5.94
N THR A 524 31.95 -13.33 6.17
CA THR A 524 32.04 -12.75 7.52
C THR A 524 30.64 -12.48 8.09
N THR A 525 29.76 -11.88 7.29
CA THR A 525 28.38 -11.53 7.70
C THR A 525 27.58 -12.78 8.08
N GLY A 526 27.73 -13.88 7.33
CA GLY A 526 27.06 -15.15 7.64
C GLY A 526 27.57 -15.79 8.93
N GLU A 527 28.90 -15.80 9.19
CA GLU A 527 29.46 -16.28 10.46
C GLU A 527 29.02 -15.44 11.65
N GLN A 528 28.94 -14.14 11.47
CA GLN A 528 28.41 -13.22 12.48
C GLN A 528 26.96 -13.55 12.81
N PHE A 529 26.12 -13.80 11.80
CA PHE A 529 24.73 -14.18 12.00
C PHE A 529 24.58 -15.48 12.80
N GLU A 530 25.37 -16.51 12.50
CA GLU A 530 25.35 -17.76 13.26
C GLU A 530 25.72 -17.56 14.74
N THR A 531 26.69 -16.69 15.02
CA THR A 531 27.11 -16.35 16.39
C THR A 531 26.02 -15.58 17.12
N LEU A 532 25.36 -14.66 16.40
CA LEU A 532 24.25 -13.88 16.91
C LEU A 532 23.07 -14.79 17.27
N LEU A 533 22.69 -15.74 16.42
CA LEU A 533 21.63 -16.70 16.69
C LEU A 533 21.87 -17.51 17.97
N LYS A 534 23.12 -17.90 18.23
CA LYS A 534 23.51 -18.60 19.48
C LYS A 534 23.34 -17.70 20.71
N GLY A 535 23.58 -16.42 20.55
CA GLY A 535 23.51 -15.42 21.62
C GLY A 535 22.15 -14.76 21.84
N TRP A 536 21.23 -14.88 20.91
CA TRP A 536 19.87 -14.30 20.98
C TRP A 536 19.10 -14.79 22.21
N ARG A 537 18.29 -13.94 22.82
CA ARG A 537 17.37 -14.31 23.90
C ARG A 537 16.08 -13.50 23.79
N GLU A 538 14.95 -14.17 23.85
CA GLU A 538 13.62 -13.56 23.97
C GLU A 538 13.50 -12.73 25.26
N PRO A 539 12.54 -11.78 25.36
CA PRO A 539 12.23 -11.03 26.56
C PRO A 539 11.94 -11.87 27.78
#